data_a27c870508832dc4efa74b108f13092e
#
_entry.id   a27c870508832dc4efa74b108f13092e
#
_cell.length_a   1.000
_cell.length_b   1.000
_cell.length_c   1.000
_cell.angle_alpha   90.00
_cell.angle_beta   90.00
_cell.angle_gamma   90.00
#
_symmetry.space_group_name_H-M   'P 1'
#
loop_
_entity.id
_entity.type
_entity.pdbx_description
1 polymer ?
#
loop_
_entity_poly.entity_id
_entity_poly.type
_entity_poly.pdbx_seq_one_letter_code
_entity_poly.pdbx_strand_id
1 'polypeptide(L)'
;MMRRLAYLLVPLLLATAGCTATAEEPERPAPATRAERPSPFADCAPLTVAPAAASPTSAGKAGDQLPDLTLNCFTGGAPVNLRDVKGPAVINVWASWCPPCRKELPAFQRLSERADGRFQVIGVNSRDSRGGAQSIGEDYGVDFPMLLDQGDAFQRALERNAFPLTVLVDADGRIRHTDATGALDDARLAALLERHLGVRV
;
A
#
# COMPACT_ATOMS: atom_id res chain seq x y z
N MET A 1 52.73 38.64 54.05
CA MET A 1 54.05 38.00 54.18
C MET A 1 54.38 37.31 52.86
N MET A 2 55.37 37.87 52.29
CA MET A 2 56.23 37.55 51.16
C MET A 2 56.61 36.07 51.08
N ARG A 3 56.59 35.52 49.85
CA ARG A 3 57.81 34.99 49.30
C ARG A 3 57.65 34.67 47.81
N ARG A 4 58.38 35.43 47.02
CA ARG A 4 58.67 35.21 45.57
C ARG A 4 59.61 34.02 45.45
N LEU A 5 59.44 33.17 44.47
CA LEU A 5 60.57 32.47 43.85
C LEU A 5 60.31 32.31 42.36
N ALA A 6 61.19 32.93 41.61
CA ALA A 6 61.31 32.80 40.14
C ALA A 6 62.22 31.58 39.88
N TYR A 7 61.87 30.75 38.89
CA TYR A 7 62.78 29.84 38.20
C TYR A 7 62.50 29.81 36.69
N LEU A 8 63.33 30.47 35.99
CA LEU A 8 64.14 30.12 34.83
C LEU A 8 63.55 29.25 33.76
N LEU A 9 63.44 29.89 32.59
CA LEU A 9 63.27 29.41 31.24
C LEU A 9 64.40 28.48 30.79
N VAL A 10 64.05 27.31 30.24
CA VAL A 10 64.89 26.56 29.31
C VAL A 10 64.00 26.14 28.10
N PRO A 11 64.28 26.64 26.92
CA PRO A 11 63.58 26.15 25.69
C PRO A 11 64.29 24.90 25.19
N LEU A 12 63.63 23.72 25.29
CA LEU A 12 64.08 22.50 24.60
C LEU A 12 63.34 22.40 23.26
N LEU A 13 64.10 22.76 22.22
CA LEU A 13 63.68 22.50 20.83
C LEU A 13 63.75 20.99 20.54
N LEU A 14 62.61 20.33 20.52
CA LEU A 14 62.47 19.00 19.92
C LEU A 14 61.85 19.15 18.53
N ALA A 15 62.69 18.94 17.50
CA ALA A 15 62.27 18.77 16.14
C ALA A 15 61.58 17.38 16.03
N THR A 16 60.27 17.37 15.92
CA THR A 16 59.53 16.17 15.54
C THR A 16 59.30 16.16 14.04
N ALA A 17 60.02 15.28 13.36
CA ALA A 17 59.73 14.93 11.97
C ALA A 17 58.34 14.24 11.92
N GLY A 18 57.32 14.98 11.51
CA GLY A 18 56.00 14.45 11.31
C GLY A 18 55.92 13.67 10.01
N CYS A 19 55.90 12.35 10.07
CA CYS A 19 55.38 11.53 8.98
C CYS A 19 53.87 11.71 8.97
N THR A 20 53.36 12.45 7.99
CA THR A 20 51.93 12.46 7.66
C THR A 20 51.62 11.13 6.97
N ALA A 21 51.30 10.11 7.75
CA ALA A 21 50.59 8.96 7.23
C ALA A 21 49.14 9.42 7.02
N THR A 22 48.76 9.65 5.77
CA THR A 22 47.37 9.73 5.34
C THR A 22 46.75 8.35 5.63
N ALA A 23 46.07 8.23 6.77
CA ALA A 23 45.21 7.09 7.02
C ALA A 23 44.05 7.23 6.02
N GLU A 24 44.13 6.44 4.96
CA GLU A 24 42.93 6.15 4.14
C GLU A 24 41.93 5.51 5.08
N GLU A 25 40.90 6.29 5.45
CA GLU A 25 39.75 5.77 6.17
C GLU A 25 39.12 4.70 5.25
N PRO A 26 38.95 3.46 5.72
CA PRO A 26 38.36 2.42 4.89
C PRO A 26 36.99 2.89 4.45
N GLU A 27 36.84 3.12 3.14
CA GLU A 27 35.60 3.47 2.49
C GLU A 27 34.52 2.49 2.95
N ARG A 28 33.60 2.96 3.80
CA ARG A 28 32.48 2.15 4.29
C ARG A 28 31.73 1.65 3.07
N PRO A 29 31.59 0.33 2.83
CA PRO A 29 30.85 -0.17 1.68
C PRO A 29 29.49 0.52 1.64
N ALA A 30 29.14 1.13 0.50
CA ALA A 30 27.81 1.65 0.28
C ALA A 30 26.81 0.55 0.65
N PRO A 31 25.72 0.86 1.38
CA PRO A 31 24.72 -0.14 1.70
C PRO A 31 24.30 -0.80 0.41
N ALA A 32 24.55 -2.11 0.30
CA ALA A 32 24.12 -2.89 -0.85
C ALA A 32 22.64 -2.58 -1.06
N THR A 33 22.29 -2.08 -2.24
CA THR A 33 20.90 -1.90 -2.65
C THR A 33 20.24 -3.26 -2.46
N ARG A 34 19.39 -3.35 -1.43
CA ARG A 34 18.65 -4.58 -1.13
C ARG A 34 17.87 -4.89 -2.39
N ALA A 35 18.25 -5.99 -3.08
CA ALA A 35 17.55 -6.44 -4.27
C ALA A 35 16.05 -6.45 -3.92
N GLU A 36 15.27 -5.63 -4.61
CA GLU A 36 13.85 -5.49 -4.34
C GLU A 36 13.22 -6.85 -4.66
N ARG A 37 12.62 -7.48 -3.67
CA ARG A 37 11.93 -8.76 -3.87
C ARG A 37 10.82 -8.56 -4.89
N PRO A 38 10.56 -9.53 -5.79
CA PRO A 38 9.40 -9.45 -6.68
C PRO A 38 8.12 -9.16 -5.88
N SER A 39 7.26 -8.32 -6.43
CA SER A 39 5.96 -8.05 -5.82
C SER A 39 5.08 -9.30 -5.83
N PRO A 40 4.39 -9.66 -4.74
CA PRO A 40 3.39 -10.72 -4.76
C PRO A 40 2.12 -10.31 -5.52
N PHE A 41 1.86 -9.01 -5.67
CA PHE A 41 0.63 -8.47 -6.24
C PHE A 41 0.71 -8.38 -7.77
N ALA A 42 -0.45 -8.51 -8.42
CA ALA A 42 -0.60 -8.35 -9.85
C ALA A 42 -0.45 -6.88 -10.30
N ASP A 43 -0.25 -6.69 -11.60
CA ASP A 43 -0.18 -5.39 -12.25
C ASP A 43 -1.54 -4.67 -12.21
N CYS A 44 -1.51 -3.33 -12.16
CA CYS A 44 -2.71 -2.50 -12.09
C CYS A 44 -3.25 -2.02 -13.44
N ALA A 45 -2.52 -2.23 -14.54
CA ALA A 45 -2.97 -1.79 -15.87
C ALA A 45 -4.36 -2.34 -16.25
N PRO A 46 -4.74 -3.59 -15.90
CA PRO A 46 -6.08 -4.11 -16.18
C PRO A 46 -7.21 -3.37 -15.47
N LEU A 47 -6.95 -2.62 -14.39
CA LEU A 47 -7.99 -1.95 -13.61
C LEU A 47 -8.78 -0.91 -14.40
N THR A 48 -8.19 -0.36 -15.46
CA THR A 48 -8.84 0.61 -16.36
C THR A 48 -9.57 -0.03 -17.55
N VAL A 49 -9.59 -1.37 -17.62
CA VAL A 49 -10.30 -2.16 -18.64
C VAL A 49 -11.53 -2.79 -18.01
N ALA A 50 -12.67 -2.68 -18.65
CA ALA A 50 -13.91 -3.29 -18.15
C ALA A 50 -13.77 -4.82 -18.09
N PRO A 51 -14.24 -5.48 -17.01
CA PRO A 51 -14.27 -6.93 -16.92
C PRO A 51 -15.03 -7.55 -18.09
N ALA A 52 -14.44 -8.55 -18.75
CA ALA A 52 -14.94 -9.10 -20.00
C ALA A 52 -16.34 -9.75 -19.89
N ALA A 53 -16.67 -10.30 -18.72
CA ALA A 53 -17.94 -10.95 -18.43
C ALA A 53 -18.84 -10.14 -17.49
N ALA A 54 -18.58 -8.82 -17.37
CA ALA A 54 -19.40 -7.95 -16.54
C ALA A 54 -20.83 -7.85 -17.10
N SER A 55 -21.81 -8.19 -16.28
CA SER A 55 -23.22 -7.91 -16.62
C SER A 55 -23.53 -6.45 -16.31
N PRO A 56 -24.39 -5.79 -17.12
CA PRO A 56 -24.84 -4.44 -16.81
C PRO A 56 -25.55 -4.46 -15.43
N THR A 57 -25.08 -3.63 -14.54
CA THR A 57 -25.71 -3.46 -13.24
C THR A 57 -27.01 -2.71 -13.44
N SER A 58 -28.10 -3.21 -12.87
CA SER A 58 -29.38 -2.50 -12.91
C SER A 58 -29.20 -1.08 -12.40
N ALA A 59 -29.70 -0.09 -13.15
CA ALA A 59 -29.66 1.32 -12.80
C ALA A 59 -30.38 1.55 -11.45
N GLY A 60 -29.64 1.38 -10.38
CA GLY A 60 -30.06 1.79 -9.05
C GLY A 60 -29.85 3.28 -8.83
N LYS A 61 -30.34 3.82 -7.71
CA LYS A 61 -30.12 5.22 -7.32
C LYS A 61 -28.69 5.65 -7.57
N ALA A 62 -28.49 6.87 -8.08
CA ALA A 62 -27.20 7.47 -8.30
C ALA A 62 -26.34 7.35 -7.03
N GLY A 63 -25.29 6.54 -7.09
CA GLY A 63 -24.21 6.55 -6.10
C GLY A 63 -23.17 7.59 -6.49
N ASP A 64 -22.35 7.99 -5.53
CA ASP A 64 -21.22 8.88 -5.81
C ASP A 64 -20.18 8.15 -6.67
N GLN A 65 -19.56 8.87 -7.57
CA GLN A 65 -18.43 8.34 -8.34
C GLN A 65 -17.22 8.09 -7.43
N LEU A 66 -16.35 7.17 -7.81
CA LEU A 66 -15.03 7.09 -7.20
C LEU A 66 -14.35 8.45 -7.28
N PRO A 67 -13.59 8.86 -6.24
CA PRO A 67 -12.96 10.16 -6.20
C PRO A 67 -11.92 10.34 -7.32
N ASP A 68 -11.72 11.57 -7.75
CA ASP A 68 -10.63 11.95 -8.64
C ASP A 68 -9.31 11.93 -7.85
N LEU A 69 -8.77 10.75 -7.71
CA LEU A 69 -7.58 10.48 -6.93
C LEU A 69 -6.68 9.50 -7.67
N THR A 70 -5.43 9.88 -7.87
CA THR A 70 -4.43 9.04 -8.54
C THR A 70 -3.56 8.35 -7.51
N LEU A 71 -3.47 7.03 -7.58
CA LEU A 71 -2.65 6.18 -6.73
C LEU A 71 -1.61 5.41 -7.54
N ASN A 72 -0.45 5.18 -6.94
CA ASN A 72 0.60 4.37 -7.57
C ASN A 72 0.27 2.88 -7.45
N CYS A 73 0.58 2.11 -8.51
CA CYS A 73 0.54 0.66 -8.43
C CYS A 73 1.70 0.12 -7.58
N PHE A 74 1.44 -0.94 -6.82
CA PHE A 74 2.48 -1.59 -6.01
C PHE A 74 3.61 -2.16 -6.88
N THR A 75 3.30 -2.70 -8.05
CA THR A 75 4.29 -3.24 -8.99
C THR A 75 5.08 -2.15 -9.75
N GLY A 76 4.70 -0.88 -9.62
CA GLY A 76 5.20 0.22 -10.43
C GLY A 76 4.35 0.46 -11.68
N GLY A 77 4.94 1.03 -12.72
CA GLY A 77 4.21 1.39 -13.94
C GLY A 77 3.41 2.69 -13.82
N ALA A 78 2.41 2.87 -14.69
CA ALA A 78 1.59 4.07 -14.69
C ALA A 78 0.69 4.14 -13.46
N PRO A 79 0.58 5.31 -12.80
CA PRO A 79 -0.39 5.52 -11.74
C PRO A 79 -1.83 5.34 -12.26
N VAL A 80 -2.73 4.91 -11.38
CA VAL A 80 -4.15 4.69 -11.71
C VAL A 80 -4.99 5.79 -11.07
N ASN A 81 -5.76 6.52 -11.89
CA ASN A 81 -6.82 7.37 -11.37
C ASN A 81 -8.03 6.51 -11.03
N LEU A 82 -8.55 6.64 -9.81
CA LEU A 82 -9.67 5.82 -9.35
C LEU A 82 -10.94 6.02 -10.17
N ARG A 83 -11.14 7.20 -10.78
CA ARG A 83 -12.27 7.42 -11.72
C ARG A 83 -12.19 6.59 -12.99
N ASP A 84 -10.98 6.17 -13.37
CA ASP A 84 -10.78 5.36 -14.57
C ASP A 84 -10.98 3.86 -14.30
N VAL A 85 -11.06 3.47 -13.02
CA VAL A 85 -11.31 2.07 -12.63
C VAL A 85 -12.67 1.62 -13.19
N LYS A 86 -12.65 0.53 -13.91
CA LYS A 86 -13.85 -0.07 -14.52
C LYS A 86 -14.41 -1.14 -13.61
N GLY A 87 -15.68 -0.93 -13.27
CA GLY A 87 -16.43 -1.90 -12.47
C GLY A 87 -17.12 -2.98 -13.30
N PRO A 88 -17.83 -3.90 -12.66
CA PRO A 88 -17.99 -3.97 -11.21
C PRO A 88 -16.66 -4.22 -10.49
N ALA A 89 -16.48 -3.61 -9.31
CA ALA A 89 -15.24 -3.78 -8.54
C ALA A 89 -15.50 -3.84 -7.03
N VAL A 90 -14.66 -4.58 -6.34
CA VAL A 90 -14.57 -4.64 -4.88
C VAL A 90 -13.23 -4.10 -4.46
N ILE A 91 -13.22 -2.98 -3.77
CA ILE A 91 -12.00 -2.34 -3.29
C ILE A 91 -11.85 -2.59 -1.79
N ASN A 92 -10.74 -3.23 -1.40
CA ASN A 92 -10.39 -3.49 -0.01
C ASN A 92 -9.30 -2.51 0.45
N VAL A 93 -9.63 -1.65 1.42
CA VAL A 93 -8.66 -0.72 2.03
C VAL A 93 -8.13 -1.34 3.30
N TRP A 94 -6.81 -1.53 3.35
CA TRP A 94 -6.16 -2.28 4.41
C TRP A 94 -4.77 -1.76 4.75
N ALA A 95 -4.20 -2.27 5.85
CA ALA A 95 -2.81 -2.04 6.22
C ALA A 95 -2.21 -3.28 6.89
N SER A 96 -0.89 -3.46 6.78
CA SER A 96 -0.18 -4.60 7.36
C SER A 96 -0.24 -4.65 8.89
N TRP A 97 -0.29 -3.50 9.54
CA TRP A 97 -0.40 -3.35 10.99
C TRP A 97 -1.83 -3.54 11.52
N CYS A 98 -2.84 -3.71 10.65
CA CYS A 98 -4.26 -3.84 11.00
C CYS A 98 -4.65 -5.32 11.18
N PRO A 99 -4.84 -5.85 12.41
CA PRO A 99 -5.15 -7.27 12.60
C PRO A 99 -6.45 -7.75 11.94
N PRO A 100 -7.59 -7.02 11.99
CA PRO A 100 -8.79 -7.43 11.28
C PRO A 100 -8.62 -7.41 9.77
N CYS A 101 -7.81 -6.48 9.21
CA CYS A 101 -7.51 -6.47 7.77
C CYS A 101 -6.81 -7.76 7.35
N ARG A 102 -5.77 -8.17 8.08
CA ARG A 102 -5.05 -9.43 7.80
C ARG A 102 -5.97 -10.65 7.86
N LYS A 103 -6.95 -10.63 8.76
CA LYS A 103 -7.92 -11.74 8.91
C LYS A 103 -8.81 -11.89 7.67
N GLU A 104 -9.16 -10.80 6.98
CA GLU A 104 -10.06 -10.85 5.80
C GLU A 104 -9.32 -11.09 4.47
N LEU A 105 -8.02 -10.79 4.36
CA LEU A 105 -7.27 -10.90 3.11
C LEU A 105 -7.43 -12.26 2.41
N PRO A 106 -7.41 -13.42 3.10
CA PRO A 106 -7.63 -14.71 2.45
C PRO A 106 -9.02 -14.84 1.80
N ALA A 107 -10.06 -14.18 2.36
CA ALA A 107 -11.39 -14.20 1.76
C ALA A 107 -11.43 -13.32 0.49
N PHE A 108 -10.74 -12.18 0.48
CA PHE A 108 -10.58 -11.35 -0.73
C PHE A 108 -9.77 -12.06 -1.81
N GLN A 109 -8.73 -12.83 -1.44
CA GLN A 109 -7.98 -13.63 -2.39
C GLN A 109 -8.87 -14.67 -3.06
N ARG A 110 -9.60 -15.46 -2.29
CA ARG A 110 -10.55 -16.42 -2.85
C ARG A 110 -11.66 -15.76 -3.67
N LEU A 111 -12.07 -14.55 -3.29
CA LEU A 111 -13.02 -13.77 -4.07
C LEU A 111 -12.42 -13.37 -5.42
N SER A 112 -11.15 -12.93 -5.46
CA SER A 112 -10.42 -12.60 -6.68
C SER A 112 -10.32 -13.79 -7.62
N GLU A 113 -9.96 -14.97 -7.10
CA GLU A 113 -9.89 -16.22 -7.86
C GLU A 113 -11.24 -16.62 -8.49
N ARG A 114 -12.35 -16.32 -7.79
CA ARG A 114 -13.72 -16.61 -8.27
C ARG A 114 -14.31 -15.50 -9.12
N ALA A 115 -13.58 -14.40 -9.34
CA ALA A 115 -14.11 -13.27 -10.12
C ALA A 115 -14.45 -13.64 -11.55
N ASP A 116 -13.63 -14.51 -12.18
CA ASP A 116 -13.84 -15.08 -13.51
C ASP A 116 -14.24 -14.03 -14.56
N GLY A 117 -13.57 -12.86 -14.54
CA GLY A 117 -13.82 -11.75 -15.45
C GLY A 117 -15.18 -11.06 -15.28
N ARG A 118 -15.94 -11.33 -14.20
CA ARG A 118 -17.24 -10.70 -13.93
C ARG A 118 -17.12 -9.41 -13.14
N PHE A 119 -16.08 -9.29 -12.33
CA PHE A 119 -15.76 -8.11 -11.52
C PHE A 119 -14.27 -8.09 -11.21
N GLN A 120 -13.78 -6.99 -10.64
CA GLN A 120 -12.40 -6.85 -10.20
C GLN A 120 -12.33 -6.84 -8.67
N VAL A 121 -11.26 -7.40 -8.12
CA VAL A 121 -10.86 -7.22 -6.71
C VAL A 121 -9.58 -6.37 -6.69
N ILE A 122 -9.60 -5.30 -5.92
CA ILE A 122 -8.54 -4.30 -5.87
C ILE A 122 -8.18 -4.05 -4.41
N GLY A 123 -6.90 -4.11 -4.07
CA GLY A 123 -6.43 -3.65 -2.77
C GLY A 123 -5.98 -2.19 -2.83
N VAL A 124 -6.26 -1.46 -1.77
CA VAL A 124 -5.65 -0.16 -1.49
C VAL A 124 -4.92 -0.27 -0.15
N ASN A 125 -3.60 -0.37 -0.22
CA ASN A 125 -2.77 -0.37 0.98
C ASN A 125 -2.56 1.07 1.44
N SER A 126 -3.10 1.41 2.60
CA SER A 126 -3.18 2.79 3.09
C SER A 126 -2.45 2.95 4.43
N ARG A 127 -1.73 4.08 4.59
CA ARG A 127 -1.00 4.44 5.82
C ARG A 127 -0.03 3.34 6.29
N ASP A 128 0.67 2.73 5.35
CA ASP A 128 1.49 1.56 5.59
C ASP A 128 2.87 1.70 4.94
N SER A 129 3.78 0.83 5.33
CA SER A 129 5.06 0.69 4.66
C SER A 129 4.97 -0.33 3.52
N ARG A 130 5.67 -0.05 2.41
CA ARG A 130 5.74 -0.99 1.28
C ARG A 130 6.24 -2.37 1.73
N GLY A 131 7.27 -2.41 2.61
CA GLY A 131 7.81 -3.68 3.10
C GLY A 131 6.83 -4.47 3.98
N GLY A 132 6.03 -3.77 4.80
CA GLY A 132 4.97 -4.38 5.60
C GLY A 132 3.88 -4.98 4.72
N ALA A 133 3.39 -4.20 3.74
CA ALA A 133 2.40 -4.66 2.78
C ALA A 133 2.88 -5.88 1.98
N GLN A 134 4.13 -5.85 1.50
CA GLN A 134 4.71 -6.96 0.78
C GLN A 134 4.79 -8.23 1.62
N SER A 135 5.29 -8.14 2.86
CA SER A 135 5.38 -9.30 3.74
C SER A 135 4.02 -9.93 4.01
N ILE A 136 3.01 -9.11 4.29
CA ILE A 136 1.64 -9.63 4.50
C ILE A 136 1.07 -10.21 3.20
N GLY A 137 1.31 -9.60 2.04
CA GLY A 137 0.91 -10.17 0.74
C GLY A 137 1.51 -11.54 0.51
N GLU A 138 2.80 -11.70 0.78
CA GLU A 138 3.51 -12.99 0.68
C GLU A 138 2.98 -14.03 1.68
N ASP A 139 2.81 -13.63 2.96
CA ASP A 139 2.37 -14.52 4.04
C ASP A 139 0.95 -15.07 3.83
N TYR A 140 0.07 -14.28 3.23
CA TYR A 140 -1.33 -14.63 2.99
C TYR A 140 -1.63 -15.04 1.54
N GLY A 141 -0.62 -15.07 0.67
CA GLY A 141 -0.77 -15.45 -0.74
C GLY A 141 -1.67 -14.51 -1.52
N VAL A 142 -1.62 -13.20 -1.22
CA VAL A 142 -2.43 -12.18 -1.89
C VAL A 142 -1.76 -11.78 -3.18
N ASP A 143 -2.45 -11.97 -4.31
CA ASP A 143 -1.92 -11.67 -5.64
C ASP A 143 -2.77 -10.69 -6.47
N PHE A 144 -3.94 -10.28 -6.00
CA PHE A 144 -4.75 -9.30 -6.74
C PHE A 144 -4.07 -7.90 -6.80
N PRO A 145 -4.43 -7.05 -7.80
CA PRO A 145 -3.81 -5.73 -7.97
C PRO A 145 -3.89 -4.87 -6.72
N MET A 146 -2.76 -4.20 -6.40
CA MET A 146 -2.60 -3.40 -5.18
C MET A 146 -2.19 -1.97 -5.52
N LEU A 147 -2.97 -1.00 -5.05
CA LEU A 147 -2.66 0.42 -5.11
C LEU A 147 -2.08 0.90 -3.78
N LEU A 148 -1.18 1.88 -3.84
CA LEU A 148 -0.53 2.47 -2.68
C LEU A 148 -1.14 3.85 -2.37
N ASP A 149 -1.73 3.97 -1.21
CA ASP A 149 -2.16 5.22 -0.61
C ASP A 149 -1.34 5.46 0.68
N GLN A 150 -0.15 6.03 0.53
CA GLN A 150 0.78 6.21 1.66
C GLN A 150 0.23 7.14 2.77
N GLY A 151 -0.70 8.02 2.40
CA GLY A 151 -1.51 8.78 3.35
C GLY A 151 -2.80 8.04 3.69
N ASP A 152 -3.90 8.72 3.63
CA ASP A 152 -5.26 8.20 3.75
C ASP A 152 -6.20 8.94 2.80
N ALA A 153 -5.65 9.34 1.64
CA ALA A 153 -6.33 10.21 0.69
C ALA A 153 -7.65 9.62 0.20
N PHE A 154 -7.68 8.29 -0.05
CA PHE A 154 -8.89 7.61 -0.47
C PHE A 154 -9.95 7.57 0.63
N GLN A 155 -9.55 7.23 1.86
CA GLN A 155 -10.47 7.22 3.00
C GLN A 155 -11.02 8.61 3.31
N ARG A 156 -10.18 9.67 3.25
CA ARG A 156 -10.63 11.06 3.41
C ARG A 156 -11.60 11.48 2.32
N ALA A 157 -11.33 11.12 1.06
CA ALA A 157 -12.23 11.43 -0.05
C ALA A 157 -13.60 10.76 0.08
N LEU A 158 -13.67 9.62 0.79
CA LEU A 158 -14.90 8.92 1.11
C LEU A 158 -15.53 9.38 2.44
N GLU A 159 -14.92 10.34 3.13
CA GLU A 159 -15.32 10.75 4.49
C GLU A 159 -15.36 9.58 5.49
N ARG A 160 -14.42 8.65 5.36
CA ARG A 160 -14.28 7.45 6.20
C ARG A 160 -12.91 7.43 6.88
N ASN A 161 -12.88 6.94 8.10
CA ASN A 161 -11.65 6.73 8.85
C ASN A 161 -11.73 5.37 9.56
N ALA A 162 -11.74 4.30 8.79
CA ALA A 162 -11.88 2.94 9.30
C ALA A 162 -10.95 1.97 8.59
N PHE A 163 -10.48 0.98 9.33
CA PHE A 163 -9.78 -0.20 8.84
C PHE A 163 -10.38 -1.46 9.46
N PRO A 164 -10.68 -2.49 8.66
CA PRO A 164 -10.72 -2.47 7.20
C PRO A 164 -11.89 -1.62 6.66
N LEU A 165 -11.81 -1.23 5.39
CA LEU A 165 -12.89 -0.59 4.67
C LEU A 165 -13.07 -1.29 3.32
N THR A 166 -14.28 -1.70 3.00
CA THR A 166 -14.63 -2.29 1.70
C THR A 166 -15.54 -1.35 0.94
N VAL A 167 -15.23 -1.12 -0.34
CA VAL A 167 -16.03 -0.28 -1.24
C VAL A 167 -16.49 -1.11 -2.42
N LEU A 168 -17.80 -1.15 -2.66
CA LEU A 168 -18.40 -1.83 -3.80
C LEU A 168 -18.76 -0.82 -4.88
N VAL A 169 -18.26 -1.07 -6.08
CA VAL A 169 -18.37 -0.18 -7.25
C VAL A 169 -19.10 -0.91 -8.38
N ASP A 170 -20.08 -0.26 -8.98
CA ASP A 170 -20.79 -0.83 -10.12
C ASP A 170 -20.04 -0.68 -11.46
N ALA A 171 -20.64 -1.18 -12.55
CA ALA A 171 -20.04 -1.13 -13.89
C ALA A 171 -19.79 0.30 -14.41
N ASP A 172 -20.51 1.29 -13.86
CA ASP A 172 -20.40 2.70 -14.24
C ASP A 172 -19.38 3.47 -13.37
N GLY A 173 -18.64 2.77 -12.48
CA GLY A 173 -17.68 3.38 -11.56
C GLY A 173 -18.33 4.09 -10.37
N ARG A 174 -19.61 3.79 -10.06
CA ARG A 174 -20.31 4.39 -8.94
C ARG A 174 -20.24 3.53 -7.69
N ILE A 175 -20.02 4.16 -6.57
CA ILE A 175 -20.01 3.52 -5.25
C ILE A 175 -21.44 3.11 -4.89
N ARG A 176 -21.65 1.82 -4.71
CA ARG A 176 -22.94 1.24 -4.35
C ARG A 176 -23.07 0.94 -2.85
N HIS A 177 -21.93 0.71 -2.22
CA HIS A 177 -21.88 0.42 -0.78
C HIS A 177 -20.48 0.62 -0.23
N THR A 178 -20.40 0.99 1.04
CA THR A 178 -19.17 0.96 1.83
C THR A 178 -19.44 0.17 3.10
N ASP A 179 -18.57 -0.80 3.41
CA ASP A 179 -18.61 -1.59 4.65
C ASP A 179 -17.37 -1.30 5.51
N ALA A 180 -17.60 -0.95 6.76
CA ALA A 180 -16.56 -0.69 7.76
C ALA A 180 -16.87 -1.45 9.07
N THR A 181 -17.59 -2.57 8.98
CA THR A 181 -18.06 -3.31 10.15
C THR A 181 -17.01 -4.27 10.73
N GLY A 182 -15.81 -4.32 10.13
CA GLY A 182 -14.70 -5.18 10.52
C GLY A 182 -14.38 -6.21 9.45
N ALA A 183 -13.64 -7.26 9.82
CA ALA A 183 -13.19 -8.28 8.87
C ALA A 183 -14.37 -9.00 8.21
N LEU A 184 -14.35 -9.06 6.89
CA LEU A 184 -15.32 -9.76 6.07
C LEU A 184 -14.84 -11.19 5.77
N ASP A 185 -15.75 -12.16 5.85
CA ASP A 185 -15.55 -13.53 5.39
C ASP A 185 -16.20 -13.76 4.01
N ASP A 186 -16.02 -14.97 3.45
CA ASP A 186 -16.55 -15.33 2.13
C ASP A 186 -18.07 -15.17 2.05
N ALA A 187 -18.80 -15.60 3.08
CA ALA A 187 -20.27 -15.54 3.08
C ALA A 187 -20.76 -14.08 3.08
N ARG A 188 -20.11 -13.23 3.88
CA ARG A 188 -20.45 -11.82 3.97
C ARG A 188 -20.12 -11.09 2.66
N LEU A 189 -18.95 -11.37 2.07
CA LEU A 189 -18.56 -10.83 0.76
C LEU A 189 -19.56 -11.23 -0.32
N ALA A 190 -19.92 -12.50 -0.41
CA ALA A 190 -20.91 -12.98 -1.36
C ALA A 190 -22.27 -12.28 -1.21
N ALA A 191 -22.75 -12.14 0.02
CA ALA A 191 -24.02 -11.46 0.31
C ALA A 191 -23.99 -9.97 -0.07
N LEU A 192 -22.85 -9.29 0.16
CA LEU A 192 -22.68 -7.89 -0.22
C LEU A 192 -22.65 -7.72 -1.74
N LEU A 193 -21.93 -8.57 -2.49
CA LEU A 193 -21.87 -8.52 -3.95
C LEU A 193 -23.26 -8.78 -4.56
N GLU A 194 -23.96 -9.80 -4.09
CA GLU A 194 -25.31 -10.10 -4.60
C GLU A 194 -26.26 -8.93 -4.34
N ARG A 195 -26.27 -8.40 -3.12
CA ARG A 195 -27.19 -7.33 -2.71
C ARG A 195 -26.94 -6.01 -3.44
N HIS A 196 -25.66 -5.61 -3.62
CA HIS A 196 -25.31 -4.26 -4.06
C HIS A 196 -24.86 -4.19 -5.53
N LEU A 197 -24.34 -5.29 -6.06
CA LEU A 197 -23.84 -5.36 -7.44
C LEU A 197 -24.62 -6.35 -8.31
N GLY A 198 -25.50 -7.18 -7.72
CA GLY A 198 -26.20 -8.24 -8.45
C GLY A 198 -25.29 -9.38 -8.90
N VAL A 199 -24.10 -9.48 -8.34
CA VAL A 199 -23.09 -10.48 -8.70
C VAL A 199 -23.12 -11.64 -7.72
N ARG A 200 -23.28 -12.86 -8.22
CA ARG A 200 -23.22 -14.11 -7.43
C ARG A 200 -21.83 -14.74 -7.57
N VAL A 201 -21.26 -15.19 -6.44
CA VAL A 201 -19.93 -15.80 -6.36
C VAL A 201 -19.96 -17.14 -5.61
#